data_c627bcd0bdfcc266f5cc87d986ecf147
#
_entry.id   c627bcd0bdfcc266f5cc87d986ecf147
#
_cell.length_a   1.000
_cell.length_b   1.000
_cell.length_c   1.000
_cell.angle_alpha   90.00
_cell.angle_beta   90.00
_cell.angle_gamma   90.00
#
_symmetry.space_group_name_H-M   'P 1'
#
loop_
_entity.id
_entity.type
_entity.pdbx_description
1 polymer ?
#
loop_
_entity_poly.entity_id
_entity_poly.type
_entity_poly.pdbx_seq_one_letter_code
_entity_poly.pdbx_strand_id
1 'polypeptide(L)'
;MTAIDATKMSPAEWELMRIIWTKNGASSTEVIKLMQQKRAWTESTIKTLLRRLVNKKILKTAKDGRKFIYHPTVGEKEAMDENVTELFDHLCNMKKGKVVIELLSKLELSRSDIKELQKILEQKSKTAPEMVKCDCLPEGMKNECC
;
A
#
# COMPACT_ATOMS: atom_id res chain seq x y z
N MET A 1 -22.55 -5.28 2.78
CA MET A 1 -21.41 -4.94 1.91
C MET A 1 -20.12 -5.19 2.66
N THR A 2 -19.36 -6.17 2.22
CA THR A 2 -18.00 -6.36 2.75
C THR A 2 -17.11 -5.27 2.15
N ALA A 3 -16.47 -4.51 3.02
CA ALA A 3 -15.47 -3.55 2.58
C ALA A 3 -14.35 -4.28 1.83
N ILE A 4 -13.86 -3.67 0.76
CA ILE A 4 -12.73 -4.20 0.00
C ILE A 4 -11.49 -4.04 0.85
N ASP A 5 -10.83 -5.13 1.11
CA ASP A 5 -9.64 -5.14 1.95
C ASP A 5 -8.38 -5.16 1.07
N ALA A 6 -7.89 -3.97 0.75
CA ALA A 6 -6.68 -3.81 -0.05
C ALA A 6 -5.41 -4.23 0.69
N THR A 7 -5.48 -4.46 2.00
CA THR A 7 -4.32 -4.90 2.80
C THR A 7 -3.95 -6.36 2.52
N LYS A 8 -4.84 -7.11 1.89
CA LYS A 8 -4.62 -8.53 1.58
C LYS A 8 -3.87 -8.78 0.28
N MET A 9 -3.38 -7.75 -0.38
CA MET A 9 -2.58 -7.92 -1.59
C MET A 9 -1.18 -8.41 -1.28
N SER A 10 -0.74 -9.45 -2.03
CA SER A 10 0.65 -9.90 -1.99
C SER A 10 1.55 -8.91 -2.75
N PRO A 11 2.89 -8.97 -2.55
CA PRO A 11 3.81 -8.14 -3.33
C PRO A 11 3.64 -8.30 -4.84
N ALA A 12 3.40 -9.52 -5.32
CA ALA A 12 3.18 -9.78 -6.74
C ALA A 12 1.88 -9.15 -7.24
N GLU A 13 0.82 -9.23 -6.44
CA GLU A 13 -0.47 -8.59 -6.74
C GLU A 13 -0.34 -7.07 -6.78
N TRP A 14 0.47 -6.49 -5.89
CA TRP A 14 0.78 -5.06 -5.91
C TRP A 14 1.41 -4.63 -7.23
N GLU A 15 2.37 -5.39 -7.75
CA GLU A 15 3.01 -5.06 -9.02
C GLU A 15 2.02 -5.05 -10.18
N LEU A 16 1.09 -6.02 -10.20
CA LEU A 16 0.02 -6.05 -11.19
C LEU A 16 -0.92 -4.84 -11.08
N MET A 17 -1.34 -4.55 -9.85
CA MET A 17 -2.25 -3.44 -9.61
C MET A 17 -1.62 -2.09 -10.01
N ARG A 18 -0.33 -1.91 -9.81
CA ARG A 18 0.36 -0.68 -10.24
C ARG A 18 0.21 -0.43 -11.74
N ILE A 19 0.24 -1.48 -12.54
CA ILE A 19 0.01 -1.38 -13.99
C ILE A 19 -1.45 -0.98 -14.26
N ILE A 20 -2.39 -1.68 -13.63
CA ILE A 20 -3.82 -1.47 -13.85
C ILE A 20 -4.27 -0.08 -13.41
N TRP A 21 -3.78 0.39 -12.27
CA TRP A 21 -4.06 1.76 -11.82
C TRP A 21 -3.50 2.80 -12.79
N THR A 22 -2.27 2.60 -13.24
CA THR A 22 -1.61 3.53 -14.16
C THR A 22 -2.33 3.60 -15.50
N LYS A 23 -2.82 2.46 -16.01
CA LYS A 23 -3.55 2.38 -17.26
C LYS A 23 -5.04 2.73 -17.12
N ASN A 24 -5.51 2.88 -15.89
CA ASN A 24 -6.93 3.12 -15.59
C ASN A 24 -7.84 2.03 -16.20
N GLY A 25 -7.43 0.81 -16.02
CA GLY A 25 -8.06 -0.37 -16.61
C GLY A 25 -7.24 -0.92 -17.78
N ALA A 26 -7.18 -2.24 -17.89
CA ALA A 26 -6.41 -2.91 -18.94
C ALA A 26 -6.97 -4.30 -19.22
N SER A 27 -6.78 -4.75 -20.45
CA SER A 27 -7.10 -6.14 -20.83
C SER A 27 -6.04 -7.08 -20.27
N SER A 28 -6.37 -8.38 -20.18
CA SER A 28 -5.38 -9.38 -19.75
C SER A 28 -4.16 -9.39 -20.67
N THR A 29 -4.36 -9.22 -21.97
CA THR A 29 -3.25 -9.17 -22.95
C THR A 29 -2.31 -8.02 -22.67
N GLU A 30 -2.81 -6.82 -22.37
CA GLU A 30 -2.00 -5.66 -22.03
C GLU A 30 -1.24 -5.88 -20.73
N VAL A 31 -1.91 -6.38 -19.71
CA VAL A 31 -1.28 -6.65 -18.40
C VAL A 31 -0.14 -7.66 -18.55
N ILE A 32 -0.38 -8.74 -19.28
CA ILE A 32 0.62 -9.78 -19.52
C ILE A 32 1.83 -9.18 -20.25
N LYS A 33 1.60 -8.45 -21.31
CA LYS A 33 2.66 -7.83 -22.11
C LYS A 33 3.53 -6.89 -21.27
N LEU A 34 2.91 -6.01 -20.49
CA LEU A 34 3.62 -5.05 -19.66
C LEU A 34 4.35 -5.72 -18.50
N MET A 35 3.70 -6.69 -17.88
CA MET A 35 4.29 -7.41 -16.76
C MET A 35 5.53 -8.20 -17.19
N GLN A 36 5.47 -8.84 -18.35
CA GLN A 36 6.60 -9.61 -18.88
C GLN A 36 7.80 -8.74 -19.27
N GLN A 37 7.58 -7.45 -19.51
CA GLN A 37 8.68 -6.49 -19.69
C GLN A 37 9.36 -6.12 -18.38
N LYS A 38 8.66 -6.28 -17.25
CA LYS A 38 9.17 -5.95 -15.92
C LYS A 38 9.75 -7.15 -15.19
N ARG A 39 9.13 -8.31 -15.35
CA ARG A 39 9.48 -9.55 -14.64
C ARG A 39 9.41 -10.75 -15.58
N ALA A 40 10.21 -11.77 -15.30
CA ALA A 40 10.21 -13.00 -16.07
C ALA A 40 9.10 -13.96 -15.60
N TRP A 41 7.86 -13.45 -15.51
CA TRP A 41 6.70 -14.25 -15.11
C TRP A 41 6.02 -14.86 -16.34
N THR A 42 5.50 -16.07 -16.15
CA THR A 42 4.75 -16.74 -17.20
C THR A 42 3.35 -16.14 -17.33
N GLU A 43 2.75 -16.28 -18.49
CA GLU A 43 1.36 -15.88 -18.73
C GLU A 43 0.41 -16.53 -17.72
N SER A 44 0.63 -17.83 -17.44
CA SER A 44 -0.15 -18.58 -16.46
C SER A 44 -0.10 -17.97 -15.05
N THR A 45 1.08 -17.56 -14.62
CA THR A 45 1.27 -16.88 -13.32
C THR A 45 0.49 -15.58 -13.27
N ILE A 46 0.59 -14.76 -14.31
CA ILE A 46 -0.10 -13.47 -14.38
C ILE A 46 -1.61 -13.66 -14.36
N LYS A 47 -2.13 -14.61 -15.12
CA LYS A 47 -3.56 -14.93 -15.13
C LYS A 47 -4.06 -15.41 -13.77
N THR A 48 -3.27 -16.18 -13.06
CA THR A 48 -3.59 -16.63 -11.70
C THR A 48 -3.69 -15.44 -10.74
N LEU A 49 -2.75 -14.51 -10.83
CA LEU A 49 -2.77 -13.31 -9.99
C LEU A 49 -3.99 -12.42 -10.30
N LEU A 50 -4.32 -12.25 -11.57
CA LEU A 50 -5.52 -11.50 -11.97
C LEU A 50 -6.79 -12.13 -11.40
N ARG A 51 -6.91 -13.45 -11.47
CA ARG A 51 -8.04 -14.18 -10.91
C ARG A 51 -8.13 -14.00 -9.40
N ARG A 52 -7.01 -14.06 -8.70
CA ARG A 52 -6.96 -13.84 -7.25
C ARG A 52 -7.46 -12.44 -6.88
N LEU A 53 -7.04 -11.44 -7.64
CA LEU A 53 -7.46 -10.05 -7.42
C LEU A 53 -8.98 -9.87 -7.66
N VAL A 54 -9.53 -10.55 -8.66
CA VAL A 54 -10.97 -10.55 -8.89
C VAL A 54 -11.71 -11.24 -7.74
N ASN A 55 -11.20 -12.38 -7.26
CA ASN A 55 -11.77 -13.11 -6.13
C ASN A 55 -11.74 -12.29 -4.84
N LYS A 56 -10.69 -11.49 -4.64
CA LYS A 56 -10.57 -10.57 -3.51
C LYS A 56 -11.41 -9.30 -3.69
N LYS A 57 -12.10 -9.16 -4.81
CA LYS A 57 -12.92 -7.99 -5.18
C LYS A 57 -12.12 -6.69 -5.33
N ILE A 58 -10.82 -6.78 -5.50
CA ILE A 58 -9.95 -5.64 -5.75
C ILE A 58 -10.01 -5.22 -7.23
N LEU A 59 -10.25 -6.20 -8.11
CA LEU A 59 -10.53 -5.98 -9.52
C LEU A 59 -11.94 -6.43 -9.86
N LYS A 60 -12.54 -5.74 -10.82
CA LYS A 60 -13.77 -6.16 -11.50
C LYS A 60 -13.49 -6.28 -12.99
N THR A 61 -14.23 -7.13 -13.66
CA THR A 61 -14.12 -7.31 -15.09
C THR A 61 -15.33 -6.68 -15.78
N ALA A 62 -15.08 -6.04 -16.91
CA ALA A 62 -16.11 -5.54 -17.80
C ALA A 62 -15.83 -6.09 -19.20
N LYS A 63 -16.87 -6.48 -19.90
CA LYS A 63 -16.75 -7.00 -21.25
C LYS A 63 -16.69 -5.84 -22.24
N ASP A 64 -15.66 -5.80 -23.07
CA ASP A 64 -15.53 -4.86 -24.18
C ASP A 64 -15.33 -5.67 -25.46
N GLY A 65 -16.45 -5.91 -26.17
CA GLY A 65 -16.46 -6.79 -27.33
C GLY A 65 -16.11 -8.23 -26.93
N ARG A 66 -15.02 -8.77 -27.46
CA ARG A 66 -14.53 -10.13 -27.15
C ARG A 66 -13.53 -10.16 -26.01
N LYS A 67 -13.15 -8.99 -25.49
CA LYS A 67 -12.14 -8.85 -24.45
C LYS A 67 -12.77 -8.51 -23.11
N PHE A 68 -12.14 -8.97 -22.05
CA PHE A 68 -12.44 -8.53 -20.70
C PHE A 68 -11.42 -7.48 -20.30
N ILE A 69 -11.91 -6.38 -19.76
CA ILE A 69 -11.09 -5.31 -19.20
C ILE A 69 -11.15 -5.39 -17.69
N TYR A 70 -10.00 -5.40 -17.05
CA TYR A 70 -9.87 -5.38 -15.60
C TYR A 70 -9.87 -3.95 -15.11
N HIS A 71 -10.77 -3.62 -14.21
CA HIS A 71 -10.85 -2.28 -13.60
C HIS A 71 -10.62 -2.39 -12.10
N PRO A 72 -9.85 -1.46 -11.50
CA PRO A 72 -9.71 -1.44 -10.05
C PRO A 72 -11.02 -1.02 -9.40
N THR A 73 -11.33 -1.64 -8.27
CA THR A 73 -12.49 -1.31 -7.44
C THR A 73 -12.11 -0.37 -6.30
N VAL A 74 -10.82 -0.23 -6.06
CA VAL A 74 -10.24 0.64 -5.03
C VAL A 74 -9.17 1.51 -5.70
N GLY A 75 -9.09 2.78 -5.28
CA GLY A 75 -8.07 3.70 -5.78
C GLY A 75 -6.69 3.35 -5.26
N GLU A 76 -5.65 3.69 -6.03
CA GLU A 76 -4.27 3.46 -5.63
C GLU A 76 -3.93 4.15 -4.31
N LYS A 77 -4.32 5.42 -4.18
CA LYS A 77 -4.07 6.18 -2.95
C LYS A 77 -4.71 5.53 -1.73
N GLU A 78 -5.97 5.12 -1.84
CA GLU A 78 -6.68 4.45 -0.76
C GLU A 78 -5.98 3.15 -0.36
N ALA A 79 -5.59 2.34 -1.35
CA ALA A 79 -4.89 1.08 -1.11
C ALA A 79 -3.55 1.30 -0.42
N MET A 80 -2.79 2.29 -0.84
CA MET A 80 -1.51 2.66 -0.23
C MET A 80 -1.71 3.12 1.23
N ASP A 81 -2.65 4.01 1.46
CA ASP A 81 -2.93 4.55 2.80
C ASP A 81 -3.37 3.44 3.76
N GLU A 82 -4.27 2.56 3.33
CA GLU A 82 -4.74 1.43 4.14
C GLU A 82 -3.61 0.48 4.52
N ASN A 83 -2.76 0.13 3.56
CA ASN A 83 -1.64 -0.78 3.80
C ASN A 83 -0.61 -0.20 4.76
N VAL A 84 -0.24 1.06 4.57
CA VAL A 84 0.71 1.74 5.44
C VAL A 84 0.14 1.90 6.85
N THR A 85 -1.12 2.30 6.96
CA THR A 85 -1.78 2.46 8.26
C THR A 85 -1.84 1.14 9.01
N GLU A 86 -2.27 0.06 8.35
CA GLU A 86 -2.33 -1.25 9.00
C GLU A 86 -0.96 -1.71 9.46
N LEU A 87 0.07 -1.54 8.63
CA LEU A 87 1.44 -1.90 9.02
C LEU A 87 1.86 -1.14 10.27
N PHE A 88 1.64 0.17 10.31
CA PHE A 88 2.02 1.00 11.46
C PHE A 88 1.20 0.69 12.71
N ASP A 89 -0.05 0.26 12.56
CA ASP A 89 -0.89 -0.15 13.69
C ASP A 89 -0.32 -1.37 14.43
N HIS A 90 0.48 -2.18 13.75
CA HIS A 90 1.15 -3.34 14.37
C HIS A 90 2.45 -2.98 15.09
N LEU A 91 2.97 -1.78 14.90
CA LEU A 91 4.23 -1.37 15.48
C LEU A 91 4.04 -0.76 16.87
N CYS A 92 5.05 -0.90 17.71
CA CYS A 92 5.08 -0.23 19.00
C CYS A 92 5.00 1.30 18.81
N ASN A 93 4.06 1.95 19.46
CA ASN A 93 3.86 3.39 19.34
C ASN A 93 5.13 4.21 19.61
N MET A 94 5.91 3.80 20.60
CA MET A 94 7.16 4.46 20.96
C MET A 94 8.20 4.39 19.86
N LYS A 95 8.19 3.31 19.06
CA LYS A 95 9.21 3.05 18.03
C LYS A 95 8.83 3.54 16.64
N LYS A 96 7.57 3.92 16.44
CA LYS A 96 7.09 4.39 15.12
C LYS A 96 7.90 5.57 14.58
N GLY A 97 8.24 6.51 15.44
CA GLY A 97 9.02 7.70 15.06
C GLY A 97 10.37 7.34 14.47
N LYS A 98 11.08 6.39 15.07
CA LYS A 98 12.38 5.92 14.55
C LYS A 98 12.25 5.26 13.18
N VAL A 99 11.20 4.48 13.00
CA VAL A 99 10.92 3.83 11.70
C VAL A 99 10.70 4.89 10.62
N VAL A 100 9.91 5.92 10.93
CA VAL A 100 9.66 7.03 9.99
C VAL A 100 10.94 7.78 9.66
N ILE A 101 11.79 8.06 10.66
CA ILE A 101 13.07 8.73 10.46
C ILE A 101 13.96 7.93 9.50
N GLU A 102 14.07 6.63 9.70
CA GLU A 102 14.85 5.76 8.82
C GLU A 102 14.28 5.71 7.41
N LEU A 103 12.96 5.63 7.27
CA LEU A 103 12.32 5.66 5.97
C LEU A 103 12.64 6.96 5.22
N LEU A 104 12.50 8.09 5.89
CA LEU A 104 12.79 9.40 5.29
C LEU A 104 14.23 9.51 4.80
N SER A 105 15.17 8.89 5.51
CA SER A 105 16.58 8.91 5.11
C SER A 105 16.87 8.09 3.86
N LYS A 106 16.03 7.12 3.56
CA LYS A 106 16.21 6.19 2.42
C LYS A 106 15.35 6.51 1.20
N LEU A 107 14.22 7.20 1.42
CA LEU A 107 13.28 7.50 0.36
C LEU A 107 13.76 8.68 -0.49
N GLU A 108 13.55 8.56 -1.79
CA GLU A 108 13.68 9.70 -2.68
C GLU A 108 12.39 10.53 -2.58
N LEU A 109 12.53 11.79 -2.22
CA LEU A 109 11.42 12.72 -2.03
C LEU A 109 11.60 13.94 -2.92
N SER A 110 10.49 14.44 -3.46
CA SER A 110 10.50 15.70 -4.21
C SER A 110 10.68 16.88 -3.26
N ARG A 111 11.08 18.03 -3.81
CA ARG A 111 11.18 19.27 -3.03
C ARG A 111 9.85 19.68 -2.41
N SER A 112 8.75 19.47 -3.14
CA SER A 112 7.41 19.78 -2.63
C SER A 112 7.01 18.87 -1.47
N ASP A 113 7.33 17.57 -1.57
CA ASP A 113 7.09 16.62 -0.48
C ASP A 113 7.87 17.00 0.77
N ILE A 114 9.13 17.38 0.61
CA ILE A 114 9.97 17.83 1.73
C ILE A 114 9.36 19.05 2.41
N LYS A 115 8.89 20.02 1.63
CA LYS A 115 8.26 21.23 2.18
C LYS A 115 6.99 20.91 2.97
N GLU A 116 6.16 20.01 2.45
CA GLU A 116 4.95 19.58 3.16
C GLU A 116 5.30 18.84 4.45
N LEU A 117 6.29 17.96 4.41
CA LEU A 117 6.78 17.26 5.60
C LEU A 117 7.30 18.23 6.65
N GLN A 118 8.07 19.25 6.23
CA GLN A 118 8.57 20.28 7.13
C GLN A 118 7.43 21.03 7.82
N LYS A 119 6.38 21.36 7.10
CA LYS A 119 5.19 22.01 7.66
C LYS A 119 4.49 21.12 8.68
N ILE A 120 4.29 19.85 8.35
CA ILE A 120 3.65 18.88 9.25
C ILE A 120 4.46 18.74 10.52
N LEU A 121 5.79 18.61 10.41
CA LEU A 121 6.69 18.45 11.55
C LEU A 121 6.70 19.71 12.41
N GLU A 122 6.70 20.88 11.81
CA GLU A 122 6.64 22.16 12.52
C GLU A 122 5.36 22.26 13.37
N GLN A 123 4.21 21.90 12.81
CA GLN A 123 2.94 21.92 13.54
C GLN A 123 2.93 20.89 14.66
N LYS A 124 3.39 19.69 14.39
CA LYS A 124 3.46 18.61 15.40
C LYS A 124 4.39 18.97 16.56
N SER A 125 5.49 19.66 16.29
CA SER A 125 6.47 20.00 17.32
C SER A 125 5.89 20.91 18.41
N LYS A 126 4.85 21.70 18.10
CA LYS A 126 4.22 22.61 19.06
C LYS A 126 3.48 21.90 20.18
N THR A 127 2.94 20.72 19.91
CA THR A 127 2.14 19.95 20.87
C THR A 127 2.65 18.53 21.11
N ALA A 128 3.84 18.21 20.58
CA ALA A 128 4.41 16.88 20.73
C ALA A 128 4.78 16.59 22.19
N PRO A 129 4.51 15.36 22.68
CA PRO A 129 4.98 14.98 24.01
C PRO A 129 6.50 14.79 23.98
N GLU A 130 7.11 14.87 25.17
CA GLU A 130 8.54 14.59 25.32
C GLU A 130 8.87 13.15 24.91
N MET A 131 7.97 12.22 25.23
CA MET A 131 8.13 10.81 24.93
C MET A 131 6.76 10.17 24.63
N VAL A 132 6.71 9.36 23.60
CA VAL A 132 5.50 8.56 23.27
C VAL A 132 5.58 7.26 24.08
N LYS A 133 4.48 6.91 24.74
CA LYS A 133 4.41 5.70 25.56
C LYS A 133 4.36 4.44 24.69
N CYS A 134 5.06 3.41 25.16
CA CYS A 134 4.98 2.07 24.59
C CYS A 134 3.59 1.47 24.88
N ASP A 135 3.01 0.81 23.88
CA ASP A 135 1.69 0.15 23.96
C ASP A 135 1.79 -1.38 23.85
N CYS A 136 2.96 -1.96 24.07
CA CYS A 136 3.18 -3.40 23.88
C CYS A 136 2.52 -4.28 24.93
N LEU A 137 2.34 -3.76 26.13
CA LEU A 137 1.73 -4.49 27.25
C LEU A 137 0.44 -3.82 27.71
N PRO A 138 -0.46 -4.56 28.40
CA PRO A 138 -1.68 -3.97 28.97
C PRO A 138 -1.38 -2.82 29.92
N GLU A 139 -2.34 -1.91 30.06
CA GLU A 139 -2.23 -0.79 31.01
C GLU A 139 -1.90 -1.27 32.43
N GLY A 140 -1.02 -0.52 33.10
CA GLY A 140 -0.63 -0.82 34.48
C GLY A 140 0.53 -1.80 34.61
N MET A 141 0.98 -2.42 33.53
CA MET A 141 2.15 -3.31 33.56
C MET A 141 3.42 -2.50 33.26
N LYS A 142 4.52 -2.90 33.91
CA LYS A 142 5.82 -2.30 33.62
C LYS A 142 6.24 -2.61 32.20
N ASN A 143 6.53 -1.57 31.47
CA ASN A 143 6.94 -1.66 30.09
C ASN A 143 8.47 -1.65 30.00
N GLU A 144 9.04 -2.84 29.79
CA GLU A 144 10.50 -2.99 29.57
C GLU A 144 10.85 -3.07 28.07
N CYS A 145 9.89 -2.72 27.21
CA CYS A 145 10.01 -2.80 25.76
C CYS A 145 11.16 -1.96 25.21
N CYS A 146 11.56 -0.98 25.96
CA CYS A 146 12.53 0.03 25.56
C CYS A 146 13.49 0.31 26.70
#